data_4a3ceaf434111bb862a96fa17f04450e
#
_entry.id   4a3ceaf434111bb862a96fa17f04450e
#
_cell.length_a   1.000
_cell.length_b   1.000
_cell.length_c   1.000
_cell.angle_alpha   90.00
_cell.angle_beta   90.00
_cell.angle_gamma   90.00
#
_symmetry.space_group_name_H-M   'P 1'
#
loop_
_entity.id
_entity.type
_entity.pdbx_description
1 polymer ?
#
loop_
_entity_poly.entity_id
_entity_poly.type
_entity_poly.pdbx_seq_one_letter_code
_entity_poly.pdbx_strand_id
1 'polypeptide(L)'
;MRRSRKKKLPETQVYMMAYYPVKEDAPIPDGPWGETMFKNRNNTNIPIANEAVKKLADKFGYTYIDVNNGLTDANGNLKEEYTIEGVHMYANAYRCVLENLKQYL
;
A
#
# COMPACT_ATOMS: atom_id res chain seq x y z
N MET A 1 -24.89 -17.60 17.26
CA MET A 1 -24.29 -16.80 17.62
C MET A 1 -24.32 -16.30 17.44
N ARG A 2 -24.38 -16.51 17.49
CA ARG A 2 -23.80 -15.88 17.88
C ARG A 2 -23.35 -15.59 17.62
N ARG A 3 -23.36 -16.02 17.31
CA ARG A 3 -22.56 -15.49 17.63
C ARG A 3 -22.02 -15.34 16.98
N SER A 4 -22.39 -16.22 16.80
CA SER A 4 -21.50 -15.68 16.86
C SER A 4 -21.34 -15.52 16.22
N ARG A 5 -21.21 -16.07 15.90
CA ARG A 5 -20.71 -15.54 15.88
C ARG A 5 -20.62 -15.22 15.87
N LYS A 6 -20.60 -15.57 16.00
CA LYS A 6 -20.32 -15.11 16.47
C LYS A 6 -20.13 -15.31 16.38
N LYS A 7 -19.58 -15.73 16.27
CA LYS A 7 -19.26 -15.63 16.55
C LYS A 7 -18.70 -15.36 15.95
N LYS A 8 -18.41 -15.37 15.67
CA LYS A 8 -17.42 -14.88 15.32
C LYS A 8 -16.21 -14.82 16.13
N LEU A 9 -15.16 -14.31 15.76
CA LEU A 9 -13.93 -14.25 16.52
C LEU A 9 -13.80 -12.85 17.13
N PRO A 10 -14.21 -12.66 18.40
CA PRO A 10 -14.27 -11.31 19.00
C PRO A 10 -12.90 -10.65 19.07
N GLU A 11 -11.82 -11.44 19.20
CA GLU A 11 -10.47 -10.90 19.28
C GLU A 11 -9.82 -10.69 17.94
N THR A 12 -10.50 -11.05 16.85
CA THR A 12 -9.94 -10.87 15.52
C THR A 12 -9.87 -9.39 15.18
N GLN A 13 -8.68 -8.92 14.86
CA GLN A 13 -8.47 -7.55 14.41
C GLN A 13 -8.19 -7.57 12.91
N VAL A 14 -8.87 -6.69 12.19
CA VAL A 14 -8.69 -6.56 10.75
C VAL A 14 -7.91 -5.28 10.50
N TYR A 15 -6.81 -5.42 9.78
CA TYR A 15 -5.98 -4.29 9.35
C TYR A 15 -6.17 -4.07 7.87
N MET A 16 -6.42 -2.83 7.47
CA MET A 16 -6.50 -2.45 6.07
C MET A 16 -5.30 -1.58 5.75
N MET A 17 -4.45 -2.07 4.84
CA MET A 17 -3.19 -1.42 4.54
C MET A 17 -3.32 -0.45 3.37
N ALA A 18 -2.63 0.68 3.47
CA ALA A 18 -2.47 1.61 2.37
C ALA A 18 -1.76 0.92 1.19
N TYR A 19 -2.10 1.32 -0.02
CA TYR A 19 -1.38 0.89 -1.21
C TYR A 19 0.02 1.51 -1.22
N TYR A 20 0.98 0.76 -1.78
CA TYR A 20 2.36 1.23 -1.88
C TYR A 20 2.47 2.30 -2.97
N PRO A 21 3.40 3.26 -2.81
CA PRO A 21 3.69 4.22 -3.88
C PRO A 21 4.37 3.54 -5.07
N VAL A 22 4.43 4.23 -6.19
CA VAL A 22 5.12 3.77 -7.40
C VAL A 22 6.17 4.79 -7.82
N LYS A 23 7.09 4.37 -8.71
CA LYS A 23 8.09 5.27 -9.29
C LYS A 23 7.64 5.59 -10.71
N GLU A 24 6.89 6.68 -10.86
CA GLU A 24 6.29 7.05 -12.16
C GLU A 24 7.33 7.49 -13.19
N ASP A 25 8.49 7.91 -12.76
CA ASP A 25 9.57 8.34 -13.64
C ASP A 25 10.52 7.20 -14.02
N ALA A 26 10.15 5.96 -13.70
CA ALA A 26 10.90 4.79 -14.15
C ALA A 26 10.78 4.63 -15.66
N PRO A 27 11.82 4.07 -16.34
CA PRO A 27 11.72 3.80 -17.76
C PRO A 27 10.52 2.90 -18.05
N ILE A 28 9.70 3.30 -19.04
CA ILE A 28 8.51 2.55 -19.40
C ILE A 28 8.90 1.40 -20.32
N PRO A 29 8.53 0.15 -19.98
CA PRO A 29 8.79 -0.99 -20.86
C PRO A 29 8.03 -0.87 -22.17
N ASP A 30 8.58 -1.44 -23.23
CA ASP A 30 7.90 -1.46 -24.52
C ASP A 30 6.66 -2.36 -24.45
N GLY A 31 5.65 -2.03 -25.28
CA GLY A 31 4.46 -2.84 -25.44
C GLY A 31 3.28 -2.38 -24.62
N PRO A 32 2.13 -3.07 -24.78
CA PRO A 32 0.87 -2.63 -24.15
C PRO A 32 0.92 -2.53 -22.63
N TRP A 33 1.69 -3.41 -21.98
CA TRP A 33 1.80 -3.38 -20.52
C TRP A 33 2.48 -2.10 -20.06
N GLY A 34 3.58 -1.72 -20.72
CA GLY A 34 4.28 -0.48 -20.39
C GLY A 34 3.41 0.75 -20.61
N GLU A 35 2.63 0.75 -21.69
CA GLU A 35 1.77 1.89 -22.05
C GLU A 35 0.69 2.14 -21.00
N THR A 36 0.26 1.10 -20.26
CA THR A 36 -0.82 1.21 -19.30
C THR A 36 -0.34 1.14 -17.84
N MET A 37 0.96 0.93 -17.61
CA MET A 37 1.51 0.63 -16.30
C MET A 37 1.13 1.62 -15.21
N PHE A 38 1.19 2.92 -15.51
CA PHE A 38 0.86 3.96 -14.54
C PHE A 38 -0.44 4.68 -14.84
N LYS A 39 -1.25 4.15 -15.73
CA LYS A 39 -2.51 4.80 -16.12
C LYS A 39 -3.46 4.96 -14.94
N ASN A 40 -3.62 3.93 -14.15
CA ASN A 40 -4.51 3.95 -12.98
C ASN A 40 -3.73 3.88 -11.66
N ARG A 41 -2.65 3.15 -11.63
CA ARG A 41 -1.79 3.05 -10.45
C ARG A 41 -0.67 4.08 -10.57
N ASN A 42 -0.89 5.22 -9.95
CA ASN A 42 0.07 6.32 -9.97
C ASN A 42 0.00 7.08 -8.64
N ASN A 43 0.97 7.93 -8.39
CA ASN A 43 1.08 8.64 -7.11
C ASN A 43 0.06 9.79 -6.95
N THR A 44 -0.78 10.03 -7.95
CA THR A 44 -1.92 10.92 -7.82
C THR A 44 -3.15 10.14 -7.34
N ASN A 45 -3.39 8.96 -7.92
CA ASN A 45 -4.55 8.13 -7.60
C ASN A 45 -4.37 7.33 -6.31
N ILE A 46 -3.13 6.91 -5.99
CA ILE A 46 -2.87 6.09 -4.81
C ILE A 46 -3.29 6.80 -3.52
N PRO A 47 -2.94 8.08 -3.27
CA PRO A 47 -3.42 8.76 -2.08
C PRO A 47 -4.94 8.87 -2.01
N ILE A 48 -5.61 9.03 -3.15
CA ILE A 48 -7.06 9.07 -3.21
C ILE A 48 -7.64 7.72 -2.80
N ALA A 49 -7.07 6.63 -3.33
CA ALA A 49 -7.49 5.28 -2.99
C ALA A 49 -7.22 4.98 -1.50
N ASN A 50 -6.09 5.43 -0.98
CA ASN A 50 -5.75 5.24 0.42
C ASN A 50 -6.72 5.96 1.35
N GLU A 51 -7.16 7.15 0.96
CA GLU A 51 -8.16 7.88 1.74
C GLU A 51 -9.49 7.14 1.77
N ALA A 52 -9.88 6.53 0.65
CA ALA A 52 -11.09 5.71 0.57
C ALA A 52 -10.98 4.47 1.45
N VAL A 53 -9.81 3.80 1.45
CA VAL A 53 -9.56 2.64 2.30
C VAL A 53 -9.65 3.03 3.78
N LYS A 54 -9.09 4.19 4.13
CA LYS A 54 -9.13 4.70 5.50
C LYS A 54 -10.57 4.93 5.97
N LYS A 55 -11.39 5.50 5.12
CA LYS A 55 -12.81 5.73 5.44
C LYS A 55 -13.57 4.42 5.60
N LEU A 56 -13.29 3.43 4.78
CA LEU A 56 -13.90 2.11 4.91
C LEU A 56 -13.50 1.44 6.22
N ALA A 57 -12.22 1.55 6.59
CA ALA A 57 -11.75 1.00 7.85
C ALA A 57 -12.50 1.62 9.03
N ASP A 58 -12.65 2.95 9.02
CA ASP A 58 -13.40 3.65 10.07
C ASP A 58 -14.85 3.17 10.13
N LYS A 59 -15.47 3.01 8.97
CA LYS A 59 -16.87 2.60 8.88
C LYS A 59 -17.12 1.22 9.50
N PHE A 60 -16.19 0.30 9.31
CA PHE A 60 -16.34 -1.08 9.78
C PHE A 60 -15.61 -1.35 11.09
N GLY A 61 -15.01 -0.34 11.71
CA GLY A 61 -14.28 -0.53 12.96
C GLY A 61 -12.95 -1.27 12.77
N TYR A 62 -12.38 -1.25 11.57
CA TYR A 62 -11.10 -1.84 11.29
C TYR A 62 -9.99 -0.82 11.47
N THR A 63 -8.76 -1.28 11.58
CA THR A 63 -7.60 -0.41 11.74
C THR A 63 -6.93 -0.16 10.39
N TYR A 64 -6.90 1.11 9.97
CA TYR A 64 -6.14 1.50 8.79
C TYR A 64 -4.67 1.64 9.18
N ILE A 65 -3.77 1.05 8.40
CA ILE A 65 -2.34 1.18 8.64
C ILE A 65 -1.63 1.66 7.38
N ASP A 66 -0.69 2.57 7.57
CA ASP A 66 0.15 3.10 6.51
C ASP A 66 1.59 2.73 6.80
N VAL A 67 2.13 1.82 6.01
CA VAL A 67 3.49 1.31 6.19
C VAL A 67 4.46 1.91 5.17
N ASN A 68 4.08 3.03 4.55
CA ASN A 68 4.85 3.62 3.45
C ASN A 68 5.94 4.59 3.88
N ASN A 69 6.07 4.85 5.19
CA ASN A 69 7.08 5.77 5.69
C ASN A 69 8.48 5.32 5.26
N GLY A 70 9.22 6.22 4.65
CA GLY A 70 10.58 5.94 4.18
C GLY A 70 10.68 5.29 2.81
N LEU A 71 9.54 5.02 2.15
CA LEU A 71 9.56 4.40 0.82
C LEU A 71 9.72 5.40 -0.33
N THR A 72 9.41 6.68 -0.10
CA THR A 72 9.37 7.66 -1.17
C THR A 72 10.53 8.65 -1.09
N ASP A 73 10.90 9.18 -2.27
CA ASP A 73 11.87 10.26 -2.38
C ASP A 73 11.19 11.63 -2.21
N ALA A 74 11.94 12.71 -2.43
CA ALA A 74 11.43 14.07 -2.26
C ALA A 74 10.32 14.43 -3.25
N ASN A 75 10.20 13.69 -4.35
CA ASN A 75 9.19 13.92 -5.37
C ASN A 75 7.94 13.05 -5.17
N GLY A 76 7.89 12.23 -4.12
CA GLY A 76 6.76 11.36 -3.85
C GLY A 76 6.79 10.04 -4.60
N ASN A 77 7.85 9.76 -5.32
CA ASN A 77 8.03 8.50 -6.04
C ASN A 77 8.67 7.45 -5.14
N LEU A 78 8.36 6.18 -5.38
CA LEU A 78 9.06 5.07 -4.76
C LEU A 78 10.55 5.19 -5.08
N LYS A 79 11.40 5.05 -4.06
CA LYS A 79 12.84 5.23 -4.24
C LYS A 79 13.40 4.24 -5.26
N GLU A 80 14.35 4.72 -6.07
CA GLU A 80 14.96 3.91 -7.12
C GLU A 80 15.56 2.62 -6.58
N GLU A 81 16.22 2.68 -5.43
CA GLU A 81 16.85 1.51 -4.82
C GLU A 81 15.85 0.48 -4.30
N TYR A 82 14.57 0.83 -4.25
CA TYR A 82 13.51 -0.03 -3.72
C TYR A 82 12.67 -0.70 -4.78
N THR A 83 12.84 -0.35 -6.05
CA THR A 83 11.96 -0.89 -7.10
C THR A 83 12.75 -1.41 -8.28
N ILE A 84 12.17 -2.44 -8.92
CA ILE A 84 12.76 -3.07 -10.11
C ILE A 84 12.41 -2.24 -11.34
N GLU A 85 11.13 -1.94 -11.55
CA GLU A 85 10.66 -1.25 -12.76
C GLU A 85 9.69 -0.11 -12.45
N GLY A 86 9.49 0.18 -11.17
CA GLY A 86 8.60 1.26 -10.75
C GLY A 86 7.40 0.81 -9.93
N VAL A 87 7.06 -0.48 -9.97
CA VAL A 87 5.92 -1.05 -9.24
C VAL A 87 6.35 -2.15 -8.27
N HIS A 88 7.10 -3.14 -8.76
CA HIS A 88 7.55 -4.25 -7.92
C HIS A 88 8.74 -3.82 -7.06
N MET A 89 8.74 -4.26 -5.82
CA MET A 89 9.74 -3.83 -4.84
C MET A 89 10.77 -4.92 -4.56
N TYR A 90 12.01 -4.49 -4.32
CA TYR A 90 13.07 -5.37 -3.85
C TYR A 90 12.88 -5.71 -2.37
N ALA A 91 13.63 -6.70 -1.90
CA ALA A 91 13.58 -7.16 -0.51
C ALA A 91 13.88 -6.04 0.49
N ASN A 92 14.75 -5.10 0.16
CA ASN A 92 15.08 -3.99 1.05
C ASN A 92 13.88 -3.07 1.29
N ALA A 93 13.01 -2.90 0.28
CA ALA A 93 11.78 -2.13 0.45
C ALA A 93 10.80 -2.86 1.38
N TYR A 94 10.65 -4.16 1.19
CA TYR A 94 9.78 -4.96 2.07
C TYR A 94 10.31 -4.99 3.50
N ARG A 95 11.62 -4.89 3.69
CA ARG A 95 12.21 -4.78 5.03
C ARG A 95 11.79 -3.47 5.69
N CYS A 96 11.76 -2.38 4.93
CA CYS A 96 11.26 -1.09 5.40
C CYS A 96 9.78 -1.19 5.79
N VAL A 97 8.97 -1.82 4.94
CA VAL A 97 7.55 -2.07 5.21
C VAL A 97 7.38 -2.85 6.52
N LEU A 98 8.18 -3.89 6.71
CA LEU A 98 8.11 -4.73 7.92
C LEU A 98 8.42 -3.92 9.18
N GLU A 99 9.43 -3.06 9.13
CA GLU A 99 9.76 -2.20 10.27
C GLU A 99 8.60 -1.28 10.61
N ASN A 100 7.96 -0.71 9.58
CA ASN A 100 6.80 0.16 9.79
C ASN A 100 5.60 -0.62 10.34
N LEU A 101 5.42 -1.85 9.87
CA LEU A 101 4.31 -2.70 10.29
C LEU A 101 4.42 -3.09 11.76
N LYS A 102 5.63 -3.25 12.28
CA LYS A 102 5.84 -3.63 13.68
C LYS A 102 5.17 -2.69 14.67
N GLN A 103 5.00 -1.43 14.31
CA GLN A 103 4.34 -0.44 15.17
C GLN A 103 2.88 -0.78 15.45
N TYR A 104 2.26 -1.56 14.58
CA TYR A 104 0.84 -1.91 14.68
C TYR A 104 0.60 -3.28 15.29
N LEU A 105 1.66 -4.05 15.48
CA LEU A 105 1.58 -5.39 16.02
C LEU A 105 2.07 -5.42 17.47
#